data_8fdd4f188344f123c3f1dc173358b432
#
_entry.id   8fdd4f188344f123c3f1dc173358b432
#
_cell.length_a   1.000
_cell.length_b   1.000
_cell.length_c   1.000
_cell.angle_alpha   90.00
_cell.angle_beta   90.00
_cell.angle_gamma   90.00
#
_symmetry.space_group_name_H-M   'P 1'
#
loop_
_entity.id
_entity.type
_entity.pdbx_description
1 polymer ?
#
loop_
_entity_poly.entity_id
_entity_poly.type
_entity_poly.pdbx_seq_one_letter_code
_entity_poly.pdbx_strand_id
1 'polypeptide(L)'
;MLLKFTKGDKRKLINELSKHLSGLNAEWHLCGGFVIDVYLGKITRKHKDIDITVSFDDMIECIKYLKSRGWEIDAPVGNQRLVSVEYALQNPKLYFDNIWCYKKDADFIKVEKLDGVFKYVTFVDSEQTELDFIEVLFNKIENGFFYYQKNPSITREVQKAFIKKGQISILAPEIILLYKSRNSENSNYQHDYDMVINTLDKERYDWFMNAMNTAYPKGHKWIK
;
A
#
# COMPACT_ATOMS: atom_id res chain seq x y z
N MET A 1 6.43 -2.50 28.55
CA MET A 1 5.05 -1.96 28.73
C MET A 1 4.19 -2.50 27.60
N LEU A 2 3.31 -3.47 27.89
CA LEU A 2 2.38 -4.03 26.90
C LEU A 2 1.36 -2.97 26.56
N LEU A 3 1.45 -2.42 25.34
CA LEU A 3 0.45 -1.50 24.81
C LEU A 3 -0.88 -2.27 24.68
N LYS A 4 -1.92 -1.81 25.38
CA LYS A 4 -3.28 -2.33 25.22
C LYS A 4 -3.74 -1.98 23.81
N PHE A 5 -4.02 -2.99 22.99
CA PHE A 5 -4.59 -2.80 21.65
C PHE A 5 -6.06 -2.38 21.79
N THR A 6 -6.42 -1.28 21.16
CA THR A 6 -7.81 -0.83 21.06
C THR A 6 -8.46 -1.37 19.77
N LYS A 7 -9.78 -1.43 19.74
CA LYS A 7 -10.53 -1.79 18.52
C LYS A 7 -10.13 -0.84 17.37
N GLY A 8 -9.76 -1.40 16.22
CA GLY A 8 -9.24 -0.63 15.07
C GLY A 8 -7.71 -0.49 15.03
N ASP A 9 -6.99 -1.04 16.00
CA ASP A 9 -5.54 -1.02 16.04
C ASP A 9 -4.95 -2.15 15.20
N LYS A 10 -4.38 -1.80 14.05
CA LYS A 10 -3.79 -2.76 13.10
C LYS A 10 -2.41 -3.30 13.53
N ARG A 11 -1.84 -2.87 14.66
CA ARG A 11 -0.50 -3.33 15.10
C ARG A 11 -0.44 -4.83 15.34
N LYS A 12 -1.55 -5.46 15.77
CA LYS A 12 -1.64 -6.93 15.86
C LYS A 12 -1.43 -7.56 14.49
N LEU A 13 -2.15 -7.09 13.50
CA LEU A 13 -2.06 -7.59 12.12
C LEU A 13 -0.68 -7.36 11.51
N ILE A 14 -0.03 -6.22 11.80
CA ILE A 14 1.34 -5.95 11.35
C ILE A 14 2.33 -6.96 11.95
N ASN A 15 2.18 -7.29 13.24
CA ASN A 15 3.04 -8.29 13.88
C ASN A 15 2.83 -9.69 13.28
N GLU A 16 1.60 -10.04 12.97
CA GLU A 16 1.26 -11.29 12.27
C GLU A 16 1.82 -11.29 10.85
N LEU A 17 1.66 -10.19 10.12
CA LEU A 17 2.23 -10.00 8.78
C LEU A 17 3.76 -10.12 8.80
N SER A 18 4.44 -9.47 9.75
CA SER A 18 5.90 -9.53 9.88
C SER A 18 6.39 -10.97 10.11
N LYS A 19 5.68 -11.75 10.93
CA LYS A 19 5.97 -13.17 11.13
C LYS A 19 5.68 -13.97 9.87
N HIS A 20 4.59 -13.67 9.20
CA HIS A 20 4.19 -14.37 7.98
C HIS A 20 5.19 -14.15 6.84
N LEU A 21 5.73 -12.94 6.71
CA LEU A 21 6.68 -12.56 5.67
C LEU A 21 8.15 -12.76 6.08
N SER A 22 8.45 -13.32 7.25
CA SER A 22 9.83 -13.46 7.76
C SER A 22 10.73 -14.35 6.90
N GLY A 23 10.18 -15.22 6.05
CA GLY A 23 10.92 -16.05 5.10
C GLY A 23 10.88 -15.56 3.65
N LEU A 24 10.29 -14.40 3.39
CA LEU A 24 10.30 -13.79 2.06
C LEU A 24 11.71 -13.25 1.77
N ASN A 25 12.29 -13.69 0.65
CA ASN A 25 13.59 -13.22 0.19
C ASN A 25 13.45 -11.95 -0.67
N ALA A 26 12.75 -10.95 -0.11
CA ALA A 26 12.56 -9.63 -0.69
C ALA A 26 12.31 -8.61 0.43
N GLU A 27 12.73 -7.37 0.22
CA GLU A 27 12.39 -6.28 1.13
C GLU A 27 10.92 -5.88 0.93
N TRP A 28 10.21 -5.76 2.04
CA TRP A 28 8.85 -5.25 2.06
C TRP A 28 8.70 -4.11 3.05
N HIS A 29 7.81 -3.19 2.75
CA HIS A 29 7.56 -2.02 3.57
C HIS A 29 6.06 -1.82 3.72
N LEU A 30 5.62 -1.43 4.91
CA LEU A 30 4.23 -1.05 5.12
C LEU A 30 3.92 0.22 4.32
N CYS A 31 2.77 0.25 3.65
CA CYS A 31 2.29 1.42 2.92
C CYS A 31 0.80 1.67 3.19
N GLY A 32 0.13 2.45 2.36
CA GLY A 32 -1.30 2.71 2.52
C GLY A 32 -1.66 3.64 3.66
N GLY A 33 -2.92 3.57 4.07
CA GLY A 33 -3.48 4.53 5.02
C GLY A 33 -2.95 4.39 6.43
N PHE A 34 -2.73 3.16 6.89
CA PHE A 34 -2.30 2.88 8.26
C PHE A 34 -0.86 3.35 8.55
N VAL A 35 -0.05 3.58 7.52
CA VAL A 35 1.30 4.16 7.68
C VAL A 35 1.27 5.51 8.40
N ILE A 36 0.22 6.30 8.19
CA ILE A 36 0.07 7.62 8.84
C ILE A 36 0.01 7.44 10.36
N ASP A 37 -0.75 6.48 10.84
CA ASP A 37 -0.86 6.19 12.28
C ASP A 37 0.46 5.65 12.85
N VAL A 38 1.15 4.79 12.09
CA VAL A 38 2.48 4.28 12.49
C VAL A 38 3.49 5.41 12.54
N TYR A 39 3.49 6.30 11.57
CA TYR A 39 4.39 7.46 11.51
C TYR A 39 4.17 8.40 12.70
N LEU A 40 2.91 8.73 13.00
CA LEU A 40 2.52 9.63 14.08
C LEU A 40 2.57 8.97 15.48
N GLY A 41 2.65 7.64 15.54
CA GLY A 41 2.63 6.88 16.80
C GLY A 41 1.28 6.87 17.51
N LYS A 42 0.19 7.22 16.82
CA LYS A 42 -1.18 7.25 17.37
C LYS A 42 -2.20 6.87 16.31
N ILE A 43 -3.34 6.32 16.72
CA ILE A 43 -4.48 6.05 15.83
C ILE A 43 -5.20 7.38 15.57
N THR A 44 -5.30 7.78 14.32
CA THR A 44 -5.94 9.02 13.88
C THR A 44 -7.32 8.79 13.29
N ARG A 45 -7.55 7.62 12.71
CA ARG A 45 -8.83 7.18 12.15
C ARG A 45 -8.90 5.66 12.05
N LYS A 46 -10.03 5.14 11.64
CA LYS A 46 -10.18 3.73 11.29
C LYS A 46 -9.56 3.45 9.92
N HIS A 47 -8.90 2.29 9.82
CA HIS A 47 -8.34 1.77 8.57
C HIS A 47 -9.00 0.44 8.26
N LYS A 48 -9.33 0.21 6.99
CA LYS A 48 -10.03 -1.01 6.57
C LYS A 48 -9.08 -2.20 6.50
N ASP A 49 -7.89 -2.01 5.95
CA ASP A 49 -6.94 -3.02 5.51
C ASP A 49 -5.48 -2.68 5.86
N ILE A 50 -4.60 -3.57 5.47
CA ILE A 50 -3.15 -3.38 5.55
C ILE A 50 -2.57 -3.55 4.15
N ASP A 51 -1.78 -2.55 3.74
CA ASP A 51 -1.09 -2.52 2.46
C ASP A 51 0.41 -2.64 2.67
N ILE A 52 1.08 -3.37 1.79
CA ILE A 52 2.55 -3.41 1.72
C ILE A 52 3.04 -3.04 0.33
N THR A 53 4.29 -2.65 0.25
CA THR A 53 4.96 -2.43 -1.01
C THR A 53 6.24 -3.26 -1.10
N VAL A 54 6.51 -3.74 -2.31
CA VAL A 54 7.68 -4.54 -2.69
C VAL A 54 8.24 -3.97 -3.99
N SER A 55 9.53 -4.16 -4.26
CA SER A 55 10.10 -3.80 -5.56
C SER A 55 9.47 -4.58 -6.70
N PHE A 56 9.33 -3.99 -7.89
CA PHE A 56 8.94 -4.72 -9.09
C PHE A 56 9.89 -5.88 -9.40
N ASP A 57 11.17 -5.73 -9.11
CA ASP A 57 12.17 -6.78 -9.37
C ASP A 57 11.92 -8.02 -8.51
N ASP A 58 11.32 -7.86 -7.35
CA ASP A 58 10.98 -8.93 -6.41
C ASP A 58 9.55 -9.45 -6.57
N MET A 59 8.77 -8.95 -7.53
CA MET A 59 7.36 -9.28 -7.72
C MET A 59 7.13 -10.79 -7.83
N ILE A 60 7.89 -11.46 -8.68
CA ILE A 60 7.72 -12.90 -8.92
C ILE A 60 8.06 -13.73 -7.68
N GLU A 61 9.09 -13.33 -6.93
CA GLU A 61 9.48 -13.98 -5.67
C GLU A 61 8.37 -13.79 -4.62
N CYS A 62 7.84 -12.58 -4.49
CA CYS A 62 6.74 -12.27 -3.59
C CYS A 62 5.48 -13.11 -3.91
N ILE A 63 5.09 -13.20 -5.19
CA ILE A 63 3.94 -14.00 -5.63
C ILE A 63 4.15 -15.49 -5.29
N LYS A 64 5.30 -16.06 -5.63
CA LYS A 64 5.62 -17.47 -5.33
C LYS A 64 5.58 -17.74 -3.83
N TYR A 65 6.19 -16.85 -3.05
CA TYR A 65 6.23 -16.97 -1.59
C TYR A 65 4.81 -16.98 -0.99
N LEU A 66 3.99 -15.99 -1.32
CA LEU A 66 2.63 -15.88 -0.79
C LEU A 66 1.75 -17.09 -1.22
N LYS A 67 1.87 -17.55 -2.46
CA LYS A 67 1.17 -18.78 -2.90
C LYS A 67 1.59 -20.01 -2.10
N SER A 68 2.89 -20.17 -1.84
CA SER A 68 3.38 -21.28 -1.00
C SER A 68 2.83 -21.26 0.43
N ARG A 69 2.35 -20.11 0.89
CA ARG A 69 1.70 -19.91 2.19
C ARG A 69 0.17 -19.99 2.13
N GLY A 70 -0.38 -20.45 1.00
CA GLY A 70 -1.82 -20.68 0.84
C GLY A 70 -2.64 -19.42 0.63
N TRP A 71 -2.04 -18.38 0.01
CA TRP A 71 -2.78 -17.21 -0.44
C TRP A 71 -3.29 -17.40 -1.86
N GLU A 72 -4.56 -17.05 -2.08
CA GLU A 72 -5.09 -16.77 -3.41
C GLU A 72 -4.58 -15.41 -3.85
N ILE A 73 -4.18 -15.28 -5.12
CA ILE A 73 -3.57 -14.05 -5.64
C ILE A 73 -4.19 -13.68 -6.96
N ASP A 74 -4.77 -12.49 -7.01
CA ASP A 74 -5.39 -11.93 -8.20
C ASP A 74 -4.89 -10.51 -8.47
N ALA A 75 -4.86 -10.14 -9.75
CA ALA A 75 -4.57 -8.78 -10.18
C ALA A 75 -5.89 -8.02 -10.41
N PRO A 76 -6.09 -6.84 -9.79
CA PRO A 76 -7.25 -6.01 -10.05
C PRO A 76 -7.15 -5.37 -11.45
N VAL A 77 -8.24 -5.46 -12.22
CA VAL A 77 -8.33 -4.94 -13.59
C VAL A 77 -9.41 -3.86 -13.74
N GLY A 78 -9.80 -3.25 -12.62
CA GLY A 78 -10.82 -2.20 -12.56
C GLY A 78 -12.27 -2.72 -12.55
N ASN A 79 -13.21 -1.83 -12.23
CA ASN A 79 -14.63 -2.13 -12.15
C ASN A 79 -14.98 -3.33 -11.24
N GLN A 80 -14.31 -3.43 -10.10
CA GLN A 80 -14.47 -4.54 -9.15
C GLN A 80 -14.19 -5.93 -9.75
N ARG A 81 -13.37 -5.99 -10.81
CA ARG A 81 -12.98 -7.24 -11.46
C ARG A 81 -11.53 -7.58 -11.15
N LEU A 82 -11.31 -8.87 -11.01
CA LEU A 82 -10.01 -9.48 -10.82
C LEU A 82 -9.75 -10.49 -11.93
N VAL A 83 -8.47 -10.74 -12.21
CA VAL A 83 -8.01 -11.90 -12.98
C VAL A 83 -6.92 -12.61 -12.18
N SER A 84 -6.74 -13.92 -12.40
CA SER A 84 -5.64 -14.60 -11.71
C SER A 84 -4.30 -13.96 -12.08
N VAL A 85 -3.39 -13.91 -11.13
CA VAL A 85 -2.07 -13.31 -11.37
C VAL A 85 -1.32 -14.01 -12.50
N GLU A 86 -1.51 -15.33 -12.69
CA GLU A 86 -0.92 -16.08 -13.80
C GLU A 86 -1.44 -15.58 -15.15
N TYR A 87 -2.76 -15.36 -15.22
CA TYR A 87 -3.36 -14.82 -16.44
C TYR A 87 -2.84 -13.41 -16.72
N ALA A 88 -2.73 -12.57 -15.70
CA ALA A 88 -2.19 -11.21 -15.84
C ALA A 88 -0.74 -11.23 -16.35
N LEU A 89 0.12 -12.08 -15.77
CA LEU A 89 1.53 -12.22 -16.17
C LEU A 89 1.70 -12.71 -17.62
N GLN A 90 0.76 -13.52 -18.11
CA GLN A 90 0.79 -14.03 -19.50
C GLN A 90 0.21 -13.04 -20.52
N ASN A 91 -0.44 -11.97 -20.04
CA ASN A 91 -1.11 -10.98 -20.90
C ASN A 91 -0.53 -9.59 -20.71
N PRO A 92 0.55 -9.21 -21.41
CA PRO A 92 1.23 -7.92 -21.23
C PRO A 92 0.35 -6.69 -21.48
N LYS A 93 -0.83 -6.87 -22.10
CA LYS A 93 -1.83 -5.80 -22.26
C LYS A 93 -2.56 -5.47 -20.97
N LEU A 94 -2.53 -6.36 -19.98
CA LEU A 94 -3.08 -6.15 -18.65
C LEU A 94 -1.96 -5.60 -17.77
N TYR A 95 -1.80 -4.28 -17.79
CA TYR A 95 -0.89 -3.65 -16.83
C TYR A 95 -1.49 -3.72 -15.42
N PHE A 96 -0.72 -4.20 -14.47
CA PHE A 96 -1.05 -4.15 -13.05
C PHE A 96 0.18 -3.71 -12.24
N ASP A 97 -0.03 -2.92 -11.23
CA ASP A 97 1.00 -2.42 -10.31
C ASP A 97 0.70 -2.82 -8.85
N ASN A 98 -0.31 -3.66 -8.67
CA ASN A 98 -0.68 -4.25 -7.39
C ASN A 98 -1.33 -5.62 -7.58
N ILE A 99 -1.30 -6.42 -6.54
CA ILE A 99 -2.03 -7.68 -6.43
C ILE A 99 -2.82 -7.70 -5.12
N TRP A 100 -3.92 -8.41 -5.14
CA TRP A 100 -4.72 -8.70 -3.96
C TRP A 100 -4.51 -10.14 -3.55
N CYS A 101 -4.02 -10.30 -2.34
CA CYS A 101 -3.75 -11.58 -1.73
C CYS A 101 -4.78 -11.83 -0.63
N TYR A 102 -5.49 -12.95 -0.69
CA TYR A 102 -6.56 -13.24 0.26
C TYR A 102 -6.62 -14.73 0.60
N LYS A 103 -7.15 -15.05 1.76
CA LYS A 103 -7.43 -16.44 2.15
C LYS A 103 -8.75 -16.89 1.55
N LYS A 104 -8.88 -18.19 1.28
CA LYS A 104 -10.08 -18.76 0.66
C LYS A 104 -11.36 -18.41 1.40
N ASP A 105 -11.29 -18.37 2.72
CA ASP A 105 -12.42 -18.09 3.62
C ASP A 105 -12.25 -16.70 4.27
N ALA A 106 -11.73 -15.71 3.53
CA ALA A 106 -11.55 -14.36 4.02
C ALA A 106 -12.89 -13.70 4.35
N ASP A 107 -12.96 -13.09 5.53
CA ASP A 107 -14.15 -12.34 5.95
C ASP A 107 -14.16 -10.92 5.34
N PHE A 108 -13.00 -10.38 5.00
CA PHE A 108 -12.85 -9.02 4.51
C PHE A 108 -13.31 -8.82 3.07
N ILE A 109 -13.14 -9.84 2.21
CA ILE A 109 -13.58 -9.78 0.81
C ILE A 109 -14.34 -11.04 0.42
N LYS A 110 -15.29 -10.89 -0.52
CA LYS A 110 -15.95 -11.99 -1.22
C LYS A 110 -15.56 -11.95 -2.67
N VAL A 111 -15.05 -13.07 -3.18
CA VAL A 111 -14.64 -13.22 -4.57
C VAL A 111 -15.51 -14.27 -5.25
N GLU A 112 -16.22 -13.86 -6.28
CA GLU A 112 -17.12 -14.71 -7.06
C GLU A 112 -16.57 -14.90 -8.47
N LYS A 113 -16.64 -16.13 -8.97
CA LYS A 113 -16.21 -16.42 -10.34
C LYS A 113 -17.25 -15.85 -11.32
N LEU A 114 -16.78 -15.07 -12.28
CA LEU A 114 -17.54 -14.60 -13.43
C LEU A 114 -17.29 -15.51 -14.65
N ASP A 115 -17.98 -15.20 -15.75
CA ASP A 115 -17.75 -15.86 -17.03
C ASP A 115 -16.31 -15.61 -17.54
N GLY A 116 -15.71 -16.64 -18.13
CA GLY A 116 -14.35 -16.58 -18.67
C GLY A 116 -13.28 -16.50 -17.58
N VAL A 117 -12.36 -15.53 -17.71
CA VAL A 117 -11.18 -15.39 -16.84
C VAL A 117 -11.37 -14.42 -15.68
N PHE A 118 -12.52 -13.75 -15.64
CA PHE A 118 -12.80 -12.71 -14.66
C PHE A 118 -13.42 -13.27 -13.38
N LYS A 119 -13.09 -12.64 -12.27
CA LYS A 119 -13.75 -12.78 -10.97
C LYS A 119 -14.31 -11.41 -10.58
N TYR A 120 -15.43 -11.41 -9.85
CA TYR A 120 -16.00 -10.20 -9.26
C TYR A 120 -15.67 -10.16 -7.77
N VAL A 121 -15.33 -8.99 -7.26
CA VAL A 121 -14.98 -8.81 -5.85
C VAL A 121 -15.90 -7.80 -5.18
N THR A 122 -16.32 -8.15 -3.97
CA THR A 122 -17.07 -7.27 -3.08
C THR A 122 -16.32 -7.16 -1.76
N PHE A 123 -16.02 -5.94 -1.33
CA PHE A 123 -15.51 -5.72 0.02
C PHE A 123 -16.67 -5.76 1.01
N VAL A 124 -16.50 -6.53 2.06
CA VAL A 124 -17.40 -6.47 3.21
C VAL A 124 -17.14 -5.14 3.93
N ASP A 125 -18.19 -4.41 4.30
CA ASP A 125 -18.08 -3.07 4.92
C ASP A 125 -17.68 -3.17 6.41
N SER A 126 -16.61 -3.93 6.67
CA SER A 126 -16.03 -4.15 7.99
C SER A 126 -14.53 -3.87 7.96
N GLU A 127 -13.97 -3.60 9.12
CA GLU A 127 -12.53 -3.57 9.29
C GLU A 127 -11.97 -5.00 9.22
N GLN A 128 -10.85 -5.17 8.54
CA GLN A 128 -10.06 -6.39 8.64
C GLN A 128 -9.60 -6.62 10.09
N THR A 129 -10.00 -7.73 10.69
CA THR A 129 -9.65 -8.12 12.06
C THR A 129 -8.67 -9.29 12.12
N GLU A 130 -8.57 -10.05 11.06
CA GLU A 130 -7.67 -11.19 10.85
C GLU A 130 -6.74 -10.91 9.68
N LEU A 131 -5.59 -11.58 9.61
CA LEU A 131 -4.68 -11.46 8.46
C LEU A 131 -5.15 -12.39 7.33
N ASP A 132 -6.24 -12.03 6.71
CA ASP A 132 -6.91 -12.76 5.63
C ASP A 132 -6.90 -12.03 4.28
N PHE A 133 -6.46 -10.76 4.27
CA PHE A 133 -6.28 -9.94 3.08
C PHE A 133 -5.01 -9.09 3.18
N ILE A 134 -4.30 -8.93 2.08
CA ILE A 134 -3.15 -8.03 1.93
C ILE A 134 -3.19 -7.46 0.51
N GLU A 135 -3.14 -6.16 0.36
CA GLU A 135 -2.79 -5.53 -0.91
C GLU A 135 -1.27 -5.37 -0.99
N VAL A 136 -0.67 -5.89 -2.06
CA VAL A 136 0.75 -5.73 -2.35
C VAL A 136 0.91 -4.80 -3.54
N LEU A 137 1.50 -3.63 -3.33
CA LEU A 137 1.81 -2.66 -4.36
C LEU A 137 3.27 -2.85 -4.81
N PHE A 138 3.49 -2.86 -6.12
CA PHE A 138 4.84 -2.95 -6.69
C PHE A 138 5.33 -1.58 -7.11
N ASN A 139 6.53 -1.22 -6.68
CA ASN A 139 7.13 0.06 -7.01
C ASN A 139 8.47 -0.14 -7.71
N LYS A 140 8.76 0.72 -8.69
CA LYS A 140 10.08 0.74 -9.32
C LYS A 140 11.10 1.31 -8.35
N ILE A 141 12.15 0.52 -8.07
CA ILE A 141 13.33 0.92 -7.33
C ILE A 141 14.52 0.63 -8.23
N GLU A 142 15.29 1.65 -8.59
CA GLU A 142 16.42 1.50 -9.49
C GLU A 142 17.51 2.53 -9.17
N ASN A 143 18.77 2.11 -9.23
CA ASN A 143 19.92 2.98 -9.00
C ASN A 143 19.89 3.78 -7.68
N GLY A 144 19.30 3.19 -6.62
CA GLY A 144 19.17 3.83 -5.31
C GLY A 144 18.00 4.83 -5.20
N PHE A 145 17.10 4.86 -6.17
CA PHE A 145 15.93 5.73 -6.17
C PHE A 145 14.62 4.93 -6.25
N PHE A 146 13.66 5.39 -5.46
CA PHE A 146 12.25 5.06 -5.59
C PHE A 146 11.62 5.97 -6.63
N TYR A 147 10.81 5.42 -7.53
CA TYR A 147 10.11 6.15 -8.59
C TYR A 147 8.61 6.22 -8.29
N TYR A 148 8.05 7.43 -8.31
CA TYR A 148 6.60 7.58 -8.19
C TYR A 148 5.92 7.09 -9.47
N GLN A 149 5.17 6.01 -9.38
CA GLN A 149 4.61 5.31 -10.56
C GLN A 149 3.73 6.18 -11.45
N LYS A 150 3.01 7.15 -10.88
CA LYS A 150 2.07 7.98 -11.63
C LYS A 150 2.75 9.13 -12.37
N ASN A 151 4.01 9.42 -12.03
CA ASN A 151 4.92 10.30 -12.74
C ASN A 151 6.37 9.93 -12.42
N PRO A 152 7.04 9.09 -13.25
CA PRO A 152 8.40 8.62 -12.97
C PRO A 152 9.49 9.69 -12.98
N SER A 153 9.18 10.95 -13.37
CA SER A 153 10.12 12.06 -13.18
C SER A 153 10.26 12.47 -11.71
N ILE A 154 9.32 12.06 -10.86
CA ILE A 154 9.37 12.28 -9.42
C ILE A 154 10.05 11.07 -8.78
N THR A 155 11.22 11.30 -8.20
CA THR A 155 12.02 10.28 -7.55
C THR A 155 12.34 10.64 -6.11
N ARG A 156 12.66 9.64 -5.31
CA ARG A 156 13.12 9.81 -3.93
C ARG A 156 14.28 8.85 -3.68
N GLU A 157 15.36 9.31 -3.05
CA GLU A 157 16.42 8.40 -2.59
C GLU A 157 15.80 7.29 -1.71
N VAL A 158 16.14 6.02 -1.95
CA VAL A 158 15.57 4.86 -1.25
C VAL A 158 15.69 5.01 0.28
N GLN A 159 16.82 5.53 0.77
CA GLN A 159 17.08 5.74 2.20
C GLN A 159 16.09 6.75 2.84
N LYS A 160 15.50 7.64 2.02
CA LYS A 160 14.49 8.62 2.44
C LYS A 160 13.07 8.16 2.13
N ALA A 161 12.91 7.34 1.10
CA ALA A 161 11.62 6.78 0.70
C ALA A 161 11.09 5.76 1.71
N PHE A 162 12.00 5.02 2.36
CA PHE A 162 11.64 4.02 3.37
C PHE A 162 12.29 4.37 4.70
N ILE A 163 11.46 4.45 5.75
CA ILE A 163 11.91 4.83 7.08
C ILE A 163 11.56 3.75 8.10
N LYS A 164 12.41 3.56 9.10
CA LYS A 164 12.16 2.61 10.19
C LYS A 164 11.39 3.27 11.33
N LYS A 165 10.32 2.61 11.77
CA LYS A 165 9.56 2.92 12.99
C LYS A 165 9.59 1.67 13.89
N GLY A 166 10.52 1.66 14.84
CA GLY A 166 10.83 0.46 15.61
C GLY A 166 11.40 -0.63 14.70
N GLN A 167 10.77 -1.79 14.66
CA GLN A 167 11.19 -2.92 13.82
C GLN A 167 10.52 -2.94 12.43
N ILE A 168 9.62 -2.00 12.15
CA ILE A 168 8.84 -1.98 10.92
C ILE A 168 9.42 -0.93 9.97
N SER A 169 9.59 -1.30 8.71
CA SER A 169 9.89 -0.37 7.63
C SER A 169 8.58 0.13 7.03
N ILE A 170 8.47 1.42 6.81
CA ILE A 170 7.28 2.06 6.24
C ILE A 170 7.66 2.93 5.04
N LEU A 171 6.79 3.05 4.07
CA LEU A 171 6.89 4.06 3.01
C LEU A 171 6.74 5.45 3.64
N ALA A 172 7.59 6.38 3.27
CA ALA A 172 7.63 7.71 3.86
C ALA A 172 6.30 8.46 3.72
N PRO A 173 5.85 9.19 4.75
CA PRO A 173 4.52 9.79 4.77
C PRO A 173 4.31 10.81 3.65
N GLU A 174 5.34 11.56 3.24
CA GLU A 174 5.27 12.48 2.11
C GLU A 174 4.97 11.78 0.77
N ILE A 175 5.45 10.55 0.59
CA ILE A 175 5.14 9.74 -0.59
C ILE A 175 3.69 9.22 -0.51
N ILE A 176 3.24 8.78 0.67
CA ILE A 176 1.84 8.39 0.90
C ILE A 176 0.90 9.56 0.56
N LEU A 177 1.21 10.77 1.03
CA LEU A 177 0.42 11.96 0.72
C LEU A 177 0.40 12.25 -0.80
N LEU A 178 1.53 12.09 -1.48
CA LEU A 178 1.60 12.28 -2.93
C LEU A 178 0.67 11.29 -3.69
N TYR A 179 0.60 10.01 -3.27
CA TYR A 179 -0.37 9.07 -3.84
C TYR A 179 -1.82 9.48 -3.54
N LYS A 180 -2.11 9.94 -2.32
CA LYS A 180 -3.45 10.35 -1.88
C LYS A 180 -3.92 11.65 -2.52
N SER A 181 -3.00 12.53 -2.93
CA SER A 181 -3.34 13.79 -3.59
C SER A 181 -4.19 13.61 -4.86
N ARG A 182 -4.08 12.46 -5.54
CA ARG A 182 -4.87 12.15 -6.74
C ARG A 182 -6.39 12.08 -6.51
N ASN A 183 -6.80 11.85 -5.27
CA ASN A 183 -8.22 11.86 -4.88
C ASN A 183 -8.38 12.64 -3.57
N SER A 184 -7.90 13.89 -3.59
CA SER A 184 -7.90 14.76 -2.42
C SER A 184 -9.29 15.14 -1.92
N GLU A 185 -10.35 14.87 -2.69
CA GLU A 185 -11.74 15.03 -2.26
C GLU A 185 -12.21 13.91 -1.31
N ASN A 186 -11.49 12.79 -1.26
CA ASN A 186 -11.74 11.76 -0.27
C ASN A 186 -11.44 12.30 1.14
N SER A 187 -12.42 12.30 2.02
CA SER A 187 -12.31 12.85 3.37
C SER A 187 -11.21 12.21 4.21
N ASN A 188 -10.98 10.89 4.05
CA ASN A 188 -9.89 10.20 4.74
C ASN A 188 -8.52 10.66 4.24
N TYR A 189 -8.38 10.99 2.94
CA TYR A 189 -7.12 11.45 2.37
C TYR A 189 -6.83 12.90 2.78
N GLN A 190 -7.87 13.74 2.83
CA GLN A 190 -7.74 15.08 3.39
C GLN A 190 -7.37 15.04 4.87
N HIS A 191 -8.02 14.16 5.64
CA HIS A 191 -7.67 13.96 7.05
C HIS A 191 -6.20 13.54 7.22
N ASP A 192 -5.73 12.57 6.44
CA ASP A 192 -4.34 12.10 6.49
C ASP A 192 -3.36 13.25 6.16
N TYR A 193 -3.69 14.10 5.17
CA TYR A 193 -2.90 15.28 4.84
C TYR A 193 -2.84 16.26 6.01
N ASP A 194 -3.99 16.62 6.60
CA ASP A 194 -4.08 17.59 7.69
C ASP A 194 -3.30 17.11 8.94
N MET A 195 -3.31 15.81 9.19
CA MET A 195 -2.60 15.20 10.32
C MET A 195 -1.07 15.18 10.13
N VAL A 196 -0.59 15.09 8.91
CA VAL A 196 0.84 14.82 8.61
C VAL A 196 1.59 16.09 8.21
N ILE A 197 0.98 16.97 7.41
CA ILE A 197 1.72 18.03 6.70
C ILE A 197 2.57 18.92 7.63
N ASN A 198 2.06 19.26 8.79
CA ASN A 198 2.75 20.10 9.78
C ASN A 198 3.72 19.30 10.68
N THR A 199 3.83 17.98 10.51
CA THR A 199 4.76 17.11 11.25
C THR A 199 5.98 16.73 10.44
N LEU A 200 5.96 17.03 9.13
CA LEU A 200 7.10 16.80 8.27
C LEU A 200 8.24 17.78 8.65
N ASP A 201 9.46 17.26 8.70
CA ASP A 201 10.61 18.13 8.74
C ASP A 201 10.75 18.94 7.44
N LYS A 202 11.62 19.94 7.44
CA LYS A 202 11.79 20.85 6.30
C LYS A 202 12.17 20.10 5.02
N GLU A 203 13.04 19.10 5.10
CA GLU A 203 13.50 18.34 3.93
C GLU A 203 12.34 17.55 3.29
N ARG A 204 11.53 16.85 4.09
CA ARG A 204 10.35 16.09 3.63
C ARG A 204 9.28 17.01 3.08
N TYR A 205 9.04 18.13 3.76
CA TYR A 205 8.07 19.13 3.30
C TYR A 205 8.48 19.71 1.95
N ASP A 206 9.73 20.16 1.81
CA ASP A 206 10.25 20.74 0.57
C ASP A 206 10.20 19.72 -0.59
N TRP A 207 10.57 18.46 -0.32
CA TRP A 207 10.44 17.40 -1.32
C TRP A 207 8.98 17.18 -1.73
N PHE A 208 8.05 17.12 -0.75
CA PHE A 208 6.62 16.95 -1.03
C PHE A 208 6.09 18.08 -1.90
N MET A 209 6.40 19.33 -1.57
CA MET A 209 5.93 20.49 -2.34
C MET A 209 6.50 20.49 -3.77
N ASN A 210 7.78 20.13 -3.95
CA ASN A 210 8.38 19.99 -5.27
C ASN A 210 7.71 18.86 -6.08
N ALA A 211 7.48 17.72 -5.47
CA ALA A 211 6.77 16.60 -6.08
C ALA A 211 5.34 16.96 -6.48
N MET A 212 4.61 17.68 -5.61
CA MET A 212 3.26 18.18 -5.90
C MET A 212 3.25 19.17 -7.07
N ASN A 213 4.18 20.14 -7.11
CA ASN A 213 4.29 21.08 -8.23
C ASN A 213 4.58 20.36 -9.55
N THR A 214 5.43 19.32 -9.50
CA THR A 214 5.74 18.49 -10.67
C THR A 214 4.54 17.64 -11.11
N ALA A 215 3.79 17.08 -10.16
CA ALA A 215 2.60 16.27 -10.46
C ALA A 215 1.40 17.12 -10.94
N TYR A 216 1.30 18.35 -10.45
CA TYR A 216 0.15 19.23 -10.67
C TYR A 216 0.59 20.64 -11.13
N PRO A 217 1.14 20.80 -12.35
CA PRO A 217 1.66 22.08 -12.84
C PRO A 217 0.57 23.15 -13.01
N LYS A 218 -0.70 22.76 -13.01
CA LYS A 218 -1.86 23.68 -13.07
C LYS A 218 -2.41 24.04 -11.69
N GLY A 219 -1.75 23.58 -10.62
CA GLY A 219 -2.15 23.79 -9.23
C GLY A 219 -2.93 22.62 -8.62
N HIS A 220 -2.91 22.56 -7.32
CA HIS A 220 -3.64 21.59 -6.51
C HIS A 220 -3.98 22.21 -5.16
N LYS A 221 -5.10 21.83 -4.51
CA LYS A 221 -5.53 22.44 -3.24
C LYS A 221 -4.54 22.25 -2.07
N TRP A 222 -3.63 21.27 -2.14
CA TRP A 222 -2.57 21.04 -1.16
C TRP A 222 -1.27 21.81 -1.46
N ILE A 223 -1.19 22.55 -2.57
CA ILE A 223 -0.07 23.45 -2.90
C ILE A 223 -0.42 24.83 -2.34
N LYS A 224 0.41 25.31 -1.43
CA LYS A 224 0.28 26.66 -0.85
C LYS A 224 1.25 27.62 -1.53
#